data_fca38fab9030aac4732a6c167958f07a
#
_entry.id   fca38fab9030aac4732a6c167958f07a
#
_cell.length_a   1.000
_cell.length_b   1.000
_cell.length_c   1.000
_cell.angle_alpha   90.00
_cell.angle_beta   90.00
_cell.angle_gamma   90.00
#
_symmetry.space_group_name_H-M   'P 1'
#
loop_
_entity.id
_entity.type
_entity.pdbx_description
1 polymer ?
#
loop_
_entity_poly.entity_id
_entity_poly.type
_entity_poly.pdbx_seq_one_letter_code
_entity_poly.pdbx_strand_id
1 'polypeptide(L)'
;MNIEQTRAVLEKFPRLELGAFPTPLQPMKNLQRKLNTPVSLYIKRDDLTGLGPGGNKTRNLEYLLGEAVEQGCDVIFASGKSQSNLCTLTVSACCKADLDCVIVHNDASEPEHKVGNQLLNKLSGAELRYVGDIVDKEREALVLRYAKELEEQGRHPYVVKNGASTALGSLGYVHAVMELCGQCREQKLDLKHLFVPGGNGGLAAGTIFGAALSQAPFHVHVITVEHEKEELQEILEAFLREIGELTGVLQDYDFSSVYTIHEEYRGDGWGKATPECVQQI
;
A
#
# COMPACT_ATOMS: atom_id res chain seq x y z
N MET A 1 10.67 15.00 -14.40
CA MET A 1 9.50 15.88 -14.69
C MET A 1 9.25 16.78 -13.48
N ASN A 2 8.57 17.93 -13.65
CA ASN A 2 8.14 18.72 -12.50
C ASN A 2 6.83 18.15 -11.88
N ILE A 3 6.41 18.67 -10.72
CA ILE A 3 5.20 18.18 -10.01
C ILE A 3 3.92 18.28 -10.88
N GLU A 4 3.77 19.31 -11.69
CA GLU A 4 2.59 19.49 -12.56
C GLU A 4 2.54 18.44 -13.66
N GLN A 5 3.69 18.15 -14.27
CA GLN A 5 3.81 17.08 -15.27
C GLN A 5 3.54 15.70 -14.65
N THR A 6 4.02 15.44 -13.42
CA THR A 6 3.71 14.22 -12.68
C THR A 6 2.22 14.11 -12.41
N ARG A 7 1.57 15.22 -12.00
CA ARG A 7 0.13 15.28 -11.79
C ARG A 7 -0.63 14.93 -13.08
N ALA A 8 -0.26 15.53 -14.22
CA ALA A 8 -0.91 15.25 -15.50
C ALA A 8 -0.78 13.78 -15.95
N VAL A 9 0.26 13.07 -15.52
CA VAL A 9 0.36 11.61 -15.74
C VAL A 9 -0.66 10.86 -14.90
N LEU A 10 -0.79 11.21 -13.63
CA LEU A 10 -1.68 10.53 -12.68
C LEU A 10 -3.17 10.80 -12.95
N GLU A 11 -3.52 11.99 -13.43
CA GLU A 11 -4.90 12.39 -13.76
C GLU A 11 -5.51 11.61 -14.94
N LYS A 12 -4.71 10.81 -15.65
CA LYS A 12 -5.21 9.90 -16.70
C LYS A 12 -5.88 8.64 -16.13
N PHE A 13 -5.68 8.35 -14.86
CA PHE A 13 -6.17 7.14 -14.21
C PHE A 13 -7.35 7.47 -13.29
N PRO A 14 -8.42 6.67 -13.36
CA PRO A 14 -9.56 6.83 -12.46
C PRO A 14 -9.11 6.71 -11.00
N ARG A 15 -9.64 7.58 -10.16
CA ARG A 15 -9.28 7.64 -8.75
C ARG A 15 -10.48 8.06 -7.91
N LEU A 16 -10.76 7.30 -6.86
CA LEU A 16 -11.74 7.70 -5.84
C LEU A 16 -11.06 8.53 -4.74
N GLU A 17 -11.78 9.52 -4.23
CA GLU A 17 -11.35 10.28 -3.05
C GLU A 17 -11.73 9.52 -1.78
N LEU A 18 -10.89 8.59 -1.35
CA LEU A 18 -11.14 7.76 -0.17
C LEU A 18 -10.58 8.39 1.10
N GLY A 19 -9.38 8.93 1.05
CA GLY A 19 -8.67 9.48 2.19
C GLY A 19 -8.66 11.00 2.27
N ALA A 20 -8.26 11.51 3.43
CA ALA A 20 -7.98 12.94 3.64
C ALA A 20 -6.50 13.21 3.30
N PHE A 21 -6.24 13.75 2.13
CA PHE A 21 -4.90 14.10 1.66
C PHE A 21 -4.73 15.61 1.47
N PRO A 22 -3.54 16.17 1.66
CA PRO A 22 -2.28 15.52 2.05
C PRO A 22 -2.27 15.04 3.51
N THR A 23 -1.70 13.85 3.78
CA THR A 23 -1.47 13.43 5.17
C THR A 23 -0.36 14.29 5.81
N PRO A 24 -0.37 14.51 7.14
CA PRO A 24 0.63 15.36 7.78
C PRO A 24 2.07 14.84 7.60
N LEU A 25 3.02 15.76 7.40
CA LEU A 25 4.45 15.53 7.55
C LEU A 25 4.87 16.13 8.89
N GLN A 26 5.16 15.28 9.88
CA GLN A 26 5.37 15.69 11.27
C GLN A 26 6.81 15.48 11.74
N PRO A 27 7.42 16.42 12.48
CA PRO A 27 8.72 16.20 13.09
C PRO A 27 8.62 15.21 14.26
N MET A 28 9.56 14.28 14.34
CA MET A 28 9.68 13.27 15.39
C MET A 28 10.62 13.76 16.53
N LYS A 29 10.32 14.90 17.14
CA LYS A 29 11.18 15.57 18.11
C LYS A 29 11.55 14.70 19.32
N ASN A 30 10.64 13.86 19.79
CA ASN A 30 10.91 12.97 20.94
C ASN A 30 11.90 11.88 20.56
N LEU A 31 11.75 11.26 19.40
CA LEU A 31 12.68 10.25 18.90
C LEU A 31 14.05 10.85 18.64
N GLN A 32 14.10 12.00 17.96
CA GLN A 32 15.36 12.73 17.70
C GLN A 32 16.13 13.00 19.01
N ARG A 33 15.43 13.47 20.04
CA ARG A 33 16.01 13.73 21.36
C ARG A 33 16.47 12.45 22.05
N LYS A 34 15.66 11.36 22.01
CA LYS A 34 16.01 10.06 22.60
C LYS A 34 17.24 9.44 21.94
N LEU A 35 17.40 9.61 20.63
CA LEU A 35 18.56 9.14 19.87
C LEU A 35 19.78 10.06 20.00
N ASN A 36 19.64 11.22 20.63
CA ASN A 36 20.69 12.25 20.75
C ASN A 36 21.38 12.56 19.41
N THR A 37 20.58 12.67 18.34
CA THR A 37 21.07 12.90 16.97
C THR A 37 20.86 14.34 16.53
N PRO A 38 21.82 14.95 15.79
CA PRO A 38 21.62 16.26 15.16
C PRO A 38 20.72 16.19 13.91
N VAL A 39 20.42 14.98 13.40
CA VAL A 39 19.62 14.78 12.20
C VAL A 39 18.14 15.04 12.51
N SER A 40 17.48 15.85 11.69
CA SER A 40 16.04 16.07 11.80
C SER A 40 15.26 14.86 11.27
N LEU A 41 14.38 14.32 12.11
CA LEU A 41 13.55 13.16 11.78
C LEU A 41 12.11 13.60 11.58
N TYR A 42 11.49 13.10 10.49
CA TYR A 42 10.10 13.35 10.15
C TYR A 42 9.36 12.04 9.88
N ILE A 43 8.06 12.05 10.07
CA ILE A 43 7.17 10.94 9.70
C ILE A 43 6.04 11.45 8.82
N LYS A 44 5.81 10.76 7.70
CA LYS A 44 4.62 10.92 6.87
C LYS A 44 3.49 10.09 7.47
N ARG A 45 2.44 10.75 7.94
CA ARG A 45 1.39 10.16 8.79
C ARG A 45 0.28 9.49 7.96
N ASP A 46 0.63 8.44 7.20
CA ASP A 46 -0.36 7.67 6.43
C ASP A 46 -1.29 6.81 7.30
N ASP A 47 -1.05 6.75 8.59
CA ASP A 47 -2.00 6.27 9.60
C ASP A 47 -3.18 7.24 9.79
N LEU A 48 -3.04 8.50 9.38
CA LEU A 48 -4.07 9.55 9.49
C LEU A 48 -4.80 9.83 8.16
N THR A 49 -4.98 8.81 7.33
CA THR A 49 -5.73 8.97 6.07
C THR A 49 -7.23 9.21 6.24
N GLY A 50 -7.77 8.99 7.44
CA GLY A 50 -9.18 9.24 7.74
C GLY A 50 -10.17 8.21 7.17
N LEU A 51 -9.70 7.17 6.49
CA LEU A 51 -10.51 6.04 6.02
C LEU A 51 -10.41 4.88 7.03
N GLY A 52 -11.53 4.50 7.65
CA GLY A 52 -11.55 3.41 8.63
C GLY A 52 -10.47 3.59 9.71
N PRO A 53 -9.65 2.56 10.02
CA PRO A 53 -8.58 2.68 11.00
C PRO A 53 -7.37 3.51 10.51
N GLY A 54 -7.39 4.00 9.28
CA GLY A 54 -6.24 4.64 8.65
C GLY A 54 -5.19 3.63 8.17
N GLY A 55 -4.28 4.08 7.31
CA GLY A 55 -3.17 3.26 6.84
C GLY A 55 -2.81 3.44 5.37
N ASN A 56 -1.63 2.94 5.05
CA ASN A 56 -0.98 3.08 3.75
C ASN A 56 -1.81 2.55 2.56
N LYS A 57 -2.65 1.53 2.78
CA LYS A 57 -3.44 0.90 1.71
C LYS A 57 -4.53 1.79 1.14
N THR A 58 -4.95 2.83 1.85
CA THR A 58 -5.88 3.85 1.33
C THR A 58 -5.40 4.42 0.01
N ARG A 59 -4.11 4.72 -0.12
CA ARG A 59 -3.52 5.29 -1.35
C ARG A 59 -3.61 4.35 -2.55
N ASN A 60 -3.35 3.06 -2.33
CA ASN A 60 -3.46 2.05 -3.39
C ASN A 60 -4.94 1.87 -3.79
N LEU A 61 -5.83 1.80 -2.79
CA LEU A 61 -7.26 1.55 -2.99
C LEU A 61 -7.95 2.70 -3.74
N GLU A 62 -7.49 3.94 -3.61
CA GLU A 62 -8.05 5.06 -4.39
C GLU A 62 -8.01 4.80 -5.89
N TYR A 63 -6.90 4.24 -6.41
CA TYR A 63 -6.77 3.91 -7.82
C TYR A 63 -7.46 2.60 -8.18
N LEU A 64 -7.32 1.56 -7.35
CA LEU A 64 -7.92 0.26 -7.63
C LEU A 64 -9.45 0.31 -7.62
N LEU A 65 -10.05 1.00 -6.64
CA LEU A 65 -11.49 1.16 -6.60
C LEU A 65 -11.97 2.21 -7.62
N GLY A 66 -11.13 3.17 -7.98
CA GLY A 66 -11.40 4.07 -9.12
C GLY A 66 -11.59 3.28 -10.41
N GLU A 67 -10.68 2.36 -10.71
CA GLU A 67 -10.79 1.47 -11.86
C GLU A 67 -12.02 0.55 -11.75
N ALA A 68 -12.26 -0.04 -10.58
CA ALA A 68 -13.42 -0.92 -10.37
C ALA A 68 -14.75 -0.20 -10.65
N VAL A 69 -14.91 1.03 -10.17
CA VAL A 69 -16.10 1.85 -10.40
C VAL A 69 -16.22 2.23 -11.87
N GLU A 70 -15.14 2.61 -12.53
CA GLU A 70 -15.14 2.93 -13.97
C GLU A 70 -15.54 1.72 -14.83
N GLN A 71 -15.15 0.51 -14.41
CA GLN A 71 -15.54 -0.75 -15.05
C GLN A 71 -16.98 -1.20 -14.71
N GLY A 72 -17.70 -0.48 -13.84
CA GLY A 72 -19.03 -0.83 -13.40
C GLY A 72 -19.08 -2.04 -12.46
N CYS A 73 -18.00 -2.32 -11.73
CA CYS A 73 -17.98 -3.38 -10.72
C CYS A 73 -18.86 -3.01 -9.52
N ASP A 74 -19.54 -3.99 -8.95
CA ASP A 74 -20.49 -3.83 -7.85
C ASP A 74 -20.09 -4.57 -6.57
N VAL A 75 -19.09 -5.46 -6.65
CA VAL A 75 -18.58 -6.22 -5.52
C VAL A 75 -17.05 -6.32 -5.56
N ILE A 76 -16.41 -6.05 -4.45
CA ILE A 76 -14.96 -6.05 -4.30
C ILE A 76 -14.53 -7.24 -3.44
N PHE A 77 -13.58 -8.02 -3.97
CA PHE A 77 -12.90 -9.06 -3.20
C PHE A 77 -11.56 -8.56 -2.70
N ALA A 78 -11.27 -8.80 -1.42
CA ALA A 78 -9.93 -8.73 -0.88
C ALA A 78 -9.64 -9.95 0.00
N SER A 79 -8.37 -10.27 0.22
CA SER A 79 -8.03 -11.44 1.00
C SER A 79 -6.79 -11.24 1.86
N GLY A 80 -6.68 -12.01 2.94
CA GLY A 80 -5.55 -11.96 3.87
C GLY A 80 -5.89 -12.57 5.22
N LYS A 81 -4.92 -12.64 6.12
CA LYS A 81 -5.14 -13.02 7.52
C LYS A 81 -6.11 -12.06 8.20
N SER A 82 -6.75 -12.51 9.26
CA SER A 82 -7.86 -11.83 9.96
C SER A 82 -7.56 -10.40 10.45
N GLN A 83 -6.31 -10.06 10.71
CA GLN A 83 -5.91 -8.71 11.11
C GLN A 83 -5.29 -7.88 9.96
N SER A 84 -5.51 -8.29 8.71
CA SER A 84 -4.99 -7.57 7.54
C SER A 84 -5.56 -6.14 7.43
N ASN A 85 -4.69 -5.14 7.44
CA ASN A 85 -5.07 -3.75 7.19
C ASN A 85 -5.62 -3.54 5.77
N LEU A 86 -5.12 -4.31 4.79
CA LEU A 86 -5.69 -4.24 3.44
C LEU A 86 -7.17 -4.60 3.46
N CYS A 87 -7.53 -5.74 4.09
CA CYS A 87 -8.91 -6.18 4.15
C CYS A 87 -9.83 -5.11 4.79
N THR A 88 -9.42 -4.56 5.93
CA THR A 88 -10.24 -3.57 6.65
C THR A 88 -10.36 -2.24 5.90
N LEU A 89 -9.28 -1.78 5.28
CA LEU A 89 -9.34 -0.57 4.47
C LEU A 89 -10.13 -0.79 3.18
N THR A 90 -10.10 -1.99 2.59
CA THR A 90 -10.97 -2.33 1.45
C THR A 90 -12.44 -2.29 1.87
N VAL A 91 -12.81 -2.90 2.99
CA VAL A 91 -14.19 -2.82 3.53
C VAL A 91 -14.62 -1.37 3.75
N SER A 92 -13.77 -0.57 4.41
CA SER A 92 -14.07 0.86 4.65
C SER A 92 -14.22 1.66 3.35
N ALA A 93 -13.41 1.35 2.35
CA ALA A 93 -13.47 1.96 1.03
C ALA A 93 -14.76 1.58 0.28
N CYS A 94 -15.15 0.31 0.34
CA CYS A 94 -16.41 -0.17 -0.24
C CYS A 94 -17.63 0.48 0.41
N CYS A 95 -17.65 0.61 1.76
CA CYS A 95 -18.71 1.35 2.45
C CYS A 95 -18.81 2.81 1.98
N LYS A 96 -17.66 3.47 1.73
CA LYS A 96 -17.65 4.85 1.24
C LYS A 96 -18.10 4.97 -0.21
N ALA A 97 -17.84 3.95 -1.04
CA ALA A 97 -18.12 3.90 -2.47
C ALA A 97 -19.47 3.25 -2.83
N ASP A 98 -20.24 2.80 -1.83
CA ASP A 98 -21.51 2.05 -1.98
C ASP A 98 -21.34 0.77 -2.81
N LEU A 99 -20.29 -0.01 -2.47
CA LEU A 99 -19.94 -1.28 -3.11
C LEU A 99 -20.06 -2.43 -2.09
N ASP A 100 -20.49 -3.60 -2.56
CA ASP A 100 -20.42 -4.81 -1.73
C ASP A 100 -18.96 -5.24 -1.53
N CYS A 101 -18.70 -5.91 -0.40
CA CYS A 101 -17.34 -6.36 -0.08
C CYS A 101 -17.32 -7.78 0.46
N VAL A 102 -16.50 -8.63 -0.15
CA VAL A 102 -16.25 -10.00 0.28
C VAL A 102 -14.79 -10.13 0.72
N ILE A 103 -14.56 -10.51 1.97
CA ILE A 103 -13.22 -10.75 2.50
C ILE A 103 -12.98 -12.26 2.69
N VAL A 104 -11.90 -12.75 2.10
CA VAL A 104 -11.50 -14.17 2.22
C VAL A 104 -10.30 -14.27 3.15
N HIS A 105 -10.53 -14.85 4.32
CA HIS A 105 -9.51 -15.06 5.35
C HIS A 105 -8.94 -16.48 5.31
N ASN A 106 -7.61 -16.61 5.25
CA ASN A 106 -6.91 -17.90 5.37
C ASN A 106 -6.50 -18.18 6.83
N ASP A 107 -7.41 -17.99 7.75
CA ASP A 107 -7.29 -18.43 9.14
C ASP A 107 -7.92 -19.82 9.30
N ALA A 108 -7.47 -20.59 10.30
CA ALA A 108 -7.91 -21.97 10.51
C ALA A 108 -9.44 -22.12 10.66
N SER A 109 -10.09 -21.13 11.27
CA SER A 109 -11.55 -21.07 11.42
C SER A 109 -12.01 -19.65 11.72
N GLU A 110 -13.31 -19.42 11.60
CA GLU A 110 -13.94 -18.20 12.10
C GLU A 110 -13.82 -18.14 13.64
N PRO A 111 -13.26 -17.06 14.23
CA PRO A 111 -13.17 -16.94 15.66
C PRO A 111 -14.54 -16.71 16.30
N GLU A 112 -14.75 -17.30 17.47
CA GLU A 112 -15.98 -17.10 18.26
C GLU A 112 -16.16 -15.62 18.64
N HIS A 113 -15.06 -14.98 19.05
CA HIS A 113 -15.05 -13.55 19.37
C HIS A 113 -14.16 -12.78 18.38
N LYS A 114 -14.78 -11.86 17.65
CA LYS A 114 -14.06 -10.98 16.71
C LYS A 114 -13.45 -9.80 17.45
N VAL A 115 -12.18 -9.52 17.17
CA VAL A 115 -11.43 -8.40 17.74
C VAL A 115 -10.67 -7.65 16.63
N GLY A 116 -10.29 -6.39 16.91
CA GLY A 116 -9.48 -5.58 15.98
C GLY A 116 -10.12 -5.48 14.61
N ASN A 117 -9.34 -5.74 13.56
CA ASN A 117 -9.76 -5.58 12.18
C ASN A 117 -10.94 -6.50 11.78
N GLN A 118 -10.99 -7.73 12.29
CA GLN A 118 -12.14 -8.62 12.04
C GLN A 118 -13.46 -8.04 12.58
N LEU A 119 -13.43 -7.43 13.76
CA LEU A 119 -14.62 -6.79 14.33
C LEU A 119 -15.07 -5.62 13.47
N LEU A 120 -14.13 -4.77 13.04
CA LEU A 120 -14.43 -3.65 12.15
C LEU A 120 -15.04 -4.12 10.84
N ASN A 121 -14.47 -5.15 10.20
CA ASN A 121 -15.00 -5.72 8.95
C ASN A 121 -16.44 -6.21 9.12
N LYS A 122 -16.73 -6.91 10.23
CA LYS A 122 -18.07 -7.42 10.53
C LYS A 122 -19.08 -6.30 10.79
N LEU A 123 -18.72 -5.29 11.57
CA LEU A 123 -19.57 -4.14 11.88
C LEU A 123 -19.88 -3.31 10.63
N SER A 124 -18.95 -3.26 9.68
CA SER A 124 -19.12 -2.57 8.40
C SER A 124 -19.91 -3.37 7.35
N GLY A 125 -20.43 -4.55 7.69
CA GLY A 125 -21.33 -5.32 6.83
C GLY A 125 -20.64 -6.15 5.75
N ALA A 126 -19.32 -6.31 5.77
CA ALA A 126 -18.61 -7.16 4.80
C ALA A 126 -18.99 -8.63 4.95
N GLU A 127 -19.10 -9.35 3.84
CA GLU A 127 -19.16 -10.81 3.84
C GLU A 127 -17.79 -11.38 4.17
N LEU A 128 -17.71 -12.20 5.22
CA LEU A 128 -16.45 -12.81 5.67
C LEU A 128 -16.47 -14.32 5.37
N ARG A 129 -15.50 -14.80 4.58
CA ARG A 129 -15.29 -16.22 4.26
C ARG A 129 -13.99 -16.70 4.89
N TYR A 130 -14.03 -17.81 5.60
CA TYR A 130 -12.87 -18.44 6.23
C TYR A 130 -12.57 -19.74 5.50
N VAL A 131 -11.35 -19.87 4.96
CA VAL A 131 -10.99 -20.97 4.05
C VAL A 131 -9.96 -21.94 4.64
N GLY A 132 -9.68 -21.82 5.92
CA GLY A 132 -8.69 -22.66 6.61
C GLY A 132 -7.28 -22.08 6.52
N ASP A 133 -6.34 -22.73 7.23
CA ASP A 133 -4.93 -22.32 7.23
C ASP A 133 -4.22 -22.83 5.97
N ILE A 134 -4.43 -22.12 4.87
CA ILE A 134 -3.84 -22.41 3.55
C ILE A 134 -2.84 -21.32 3.17
N VAL A 135 -1.95 -21.65 2.23
CA VAL A 135 -0.97 -20.69 1.71
C VAL A 135 -1.63 -19.63 0.82
N ASP A 136 -0.97 -18.49 0.68
CA ASP A 136 -1.51 -17.34 -0.06
C ASP A 136 -1.92 -17.67 -1.49
N LYS A 137 -1.13 -18.48 -2.20
CA LYS A 137 -1.43 -18.91 -3.57
C LYS A 137 -2.74 -19.69 -3.69
N GLU A 138 -3.03 -20.57 -2.72
CA GLU A 138 -4.28 -21.34 -2.68
C GLU A 138 -5.46 -20.42 -2.35
N ARG A 139 -5.29 -19.48 -1.39
CA ARG A 139 -6.30 -18.47 -1.08
C ARG A 139 -6.64 -17.61 -2.29
N GLU A 140 -5.65 -17.14 -3.03
CA GLU A 140 -5.87 -16.35 -4.24
C GLU A 140 -6.65 -17.14 -5.31
N ALA A 141 -6.34 -18.41 -5.51
CA ALA A 141 -7.09 -19.27 -6.42
C ALA A 141 -8.56 -19.43 -5.99
N LEU A 142 -8.82 -19.51 -4.67
CA LEU A 142 -10.20 -19.55 -4.14
C LEU A 142 -10.93 -18.23 -4.35
N VAL A 143 -10.26 -17.09 -4.16
CA VAL A 143 -10.85 -15.76 -4.41
C VAL A 143 -11.29 -15.65 -5.87
N LEU A 144 -10.44 -16.03 -6.82
CA LEU A 144 -10.77 -16.00 -8.25
C LEU A 144 -11.97 -16.92 -8.58
N ARG A 145 -12.04 -18.09 -7.96
CA ARG A 145 -13.19 -18.98 -8.12
C ARG A 145 -14.48 -18.34 -7.59
N TYR A 146 -14.46 -17.75 -6.39
CA TYR A 146 -15.63 -17.08 -5.83
C TYR A 146 -16.06 -15.85 -6.64
N ALA A 147 -15.11 -15.10 -7.18
CA ALA A 147 -15.41 -14.00 -8.08
C ALA A 147 -16.15 -14.53 -9.34
N LYS A 148 -15.65 -15.60 -9.96
CA LYS A 148 -16.29 -16.22 -11.11
C LYS A 148 -17.69 -16.76 -10.79
N GLU A 149 -17.91 -17.35 -9.61
CA GLU A 149 -19.25 -17.80 -9.17
C GLU A 149 -20.25 -16.63 -9.10
N LEU A 150 -19.79 -15.42 -8.70
CA LEU A 150 -20.64 -14.23 -8.70
C LEU A 150 -20.86 -13.66 -10.11
N GLU A 151 -19.87 -13.74 -11.00
CA GLU A 151 -20.05 -13.37 -12.42
C GLU A 151 -21.13 -14.23 -13.09
N GLU A 152 -21.14 -15.55 -12.83
CA GLU A 152 -22.15 -16.46 -13.34
C GLU A 152 -23.57 -16.14 -12.79
N GLN A 153 -23.67 -15.41 -11.69
CA GLN A 153 -24.90 -14.90 -11.10
C GLN A 153 -25.28 -13.50 -11.60
N GLY A 154 -24.50 -12.93 -12.52
CA GLY A 154 -24.75 -11.61 -13.12
C GLY A 154 -24.21 -10.44 -12.30
N ARG A 155 -23.32 -10.68 -11.32
CA ARG A 155 -22.60 -9.63 -10.59
C ARG A 155 -21.31 -9.23 -11.35
N HIS A 156 -20.74 -8.11 -10.98
CA HIS A 156 -19.50 -7.59 -11.58
C HIS A 156 -18.39 -7.45 -10.52
N PRO A 157 -17.69 -8.57 -10.18
CA PRO A 157 -16.66 -8.55 -9.15
C PRO A 157 -15.37 -7.92 -9.62
N TYR A 158 -14.67 -7.22 -8.69
CA TYR A 158 -13.31 -6.78 -8.82
C TYR A 158 -12.44 -7.42 -7.73
N VAL A 159 -11.30 -7.98 -8.10
CA VAL A 159 -10.38 -8.65 -7.16
C VAL A 159 -9.18 -7.77 -6.87
N VAL A 160 -9.10 -7.28 -5.63
CA VAL A 160 -7.91 -6.61 -5.12
C VAL A 160 -6.83 -7.64 -4.83
N LYS A 161 -5.72 -7.60 -5.56
CA LYS A 161 -4.57 -8.50 -5.36
C LYS A 161 -3.96 -8.35 -3.97
N ASN A 162 -3.26 -9.39 -3.51
CA ASN A 162 -2.60 -9.40 -2.21
C ASN A 162 -1.72 -8.15 -2.01
N GLY A 163 -1.83 -7.53 -0.84
CA GLY A 163 -1.13 -6.29 -0.52
C GLY A 163 -1.59 -5.05 -1.27
N ALA A 164 -2.61 -5.13 -2.16
CA ALA A 164 -2.96 -4.11 -3.15
C ALA A 164 -1.75 -3.73 -4.05
N SER A 165 -0.81 -4.68 -4.21
CA SER A 165 0.44 -4.47 -4.93
C SER A 165 0.24 -4.80 -6.41
N THR A 166 -0.03 -3.76 -7.19
CA THR A 166 -0.15 -3.76 -8.65
C THR A 166 0.47 -2.46 -9.18
N ALA A 167 0.80 -2.39 -10.46
CA ALA A 167 1.27 -1.16 -11.08
C ALA A 167 0.29 0.00 -10.85
N LEU A 168 -1.01 -0.23 -11.08
CA LEU A 168 -2.05 0.78 -10.84
C LEU A 168 -2.13 1.21 -9.36
N GLY A 169 -2.19 0.25 -8.42
CA GLY A 169 -2.19 0.58 -6.99
C GLY A 169 -0.95 1.35 -6.54
N SER A 170 0.20 1.08 -7.16
CA SER A 170 1.45 1.78 -6.86
C SER A 170 1.43 3.27 -7.22
N LEU A 171 0.53 3.71 -8.13
CA LEU A 171 0.34 5.13 -8.46
C LEU A 171 -0.07 5.96 -7.22
N GLY A 172 -0.72 5.35 -6.24
CA GLY A 172 -1.01 5.98 -4.96
C GLY A 172 0.25 6.45 -4.22
N TYR A 173 1.37 5.75 -4.40
CA TYR A 173 2.66 6.15 -3.83
C TYR A 173 3.48 7.07 -4.74
N VAL A 174 3.28 7.04 -6.05
CA VAL A 174 3.74 8.13 -6.94
C VAL A 174 3.11 9.45 -6.50
N HIS A 175 1.81 9.45 -6.23
CA HIS A 175 1.08 10.62 -5.71
C HIS A 175 1.60 11.04 -4.33
N ALA A 176 1.88 10.10 -3.42
CA ALA A 176 2.45 10.39 -2.10
C ALA A 176 3.81 11.12 -2.17
N VAL A 177 4.67 10.76 -3.13
CA VAL A 177 5.95 11.45 -3.33
C VAL A 177 5.73 12.87 -3.85
N MET A 178 4.80 13.06 -4.79
CA MET A 178 4.45 14.40 -5.27
C MET A 178 3.96 15.30 -4.13
N GLU A 179 3.12 14.76 -3.24
CA GLU A 179 2.61 15.40 -2.03
C GLU A 179 3.74 15.73 -1.06
N LEU A 180 4.67 14.78 -0.81
CA LEU A 180 5.83 14.96 0.06
C LEU A 180 6.75 16.08 -0.46
N CYS A 181 7.04 16.09 -1.76
CA CYS A 181 7.84 17.15 -2.38
C CYS A 181 7.19 18.54 -2.22
N GLY A 182 5.85 18.63 -2.33
CA GLY A 182 5.10 19.85 -2.06
C GLY A 182 5.27 20.32 -0.61
N GLN A 183 5.04 19.43 0.36
CA GLN A 183 5.18 19.71 1.78
C GLN A 183 6.62 20.10 2.16
N CYS A 184 7.63 19.46 1.58
CA CYS A 184 9.03 19.84 1.80
C CYS A 184 9.32 21.28 1.33
N ARG A 185 8.76 21.70 0.18
CA ARG A 185 8.90 23.08 -0.30
C ARG A 185 8.21 24.08 0.62
N GLU A 186 6.97 23.81 1.00
CA GLU A 186 6.19 24.69 1.89
C GLU A 186 6.85 24.85 3.25
N GLN A 187 7.38 23.75 3.82
CA GLN A 187 8.04 23.76 5.11
C GLN A 187 9.54 24.10 5.03
N LYS A 188 10.07 24.34 3.84
CA LYS A 188 11.50 24.62 3.56
C LYS A 188 12.43 23.53 4.12
N LEU A 189 12.03 22.28 3.95
CA LEU A 189 12.79 21.10 4.38
C LEU A 189 13.73 20.63 3.27
N ASP A 190 14.97 20.37 3.63
CA ASP A 190 15.98 19.75 2.79
C ASP A 190 16.06 18.25 3.12
N LEU A 191 15.05 17.50 2.65
CA LEU A 191 14.99 16.06 2.86
C LEU A 191 16.04 15.35 2.01
N LYS A 192 16.87 14.51 2.63
CA LYS A 192 17.94 13.76 1.96
C LYS A 192 17.66 12.27 1.83
N HIS A 193 16.91 11.72 2.77
CA HIS A 193 16.67 10.29 2.88
C HIS A 193 15.20 10.03 3.17
N LEU A 194 14.60 9.10 2.43
CA LEU A 194 13.23 8.61 2.66
C LEU A 194 13.28 7.12 2.92
N PHE A 195 12.82 6.66 4.08
CA PHE A 195 12.77 5.25 4.45
C PHE A 195 11.36 4.70 4.25
N VAL A 196 11.25 3.57 3.57
CA VAL A 196 9.97 2.90 3.30
C VAL A 196 10.08 1.38 3.52
N PRO A 197 8.99 0.71 3.95
CA PRO A 197 9.01 -0.75 4.07
C PRO A 197 8.97 -1.44 2.69
N GLY A 198 9.76 -2.50 2.55
CA GLY A 198 9.79 -3.40 1.40
C GLY A 198 9.09 -4.72 1.73
N GLY A 199 7.75 -4.74 1.75
CA GLY A 199 6.95 -5.97 1.77
C GLY A 199 6.67 -6.47 0.34
N ASN A 200 5.39 -6.57 -0.06
CA ASN A 200 4.98 -7.00 -1.41
C ASN A 200 5.42 -6.06 -2.58
N GLY A 201 6.27 -5.08 -2.34
CA GLY A 201 6.91 -4.24 -3.35
C GLY A 201 6.12 -3.01 -3.82
N GLY A 202 4.79 -3.04 -3.89
CA GLY A 202 4.00 -1.98 -4.53
C GLY A 202 4.16 -0.57 -3.93
N LEU A 203 4.26 -0.45 -2.59
CA LEU A 203 4.53 0.82 -1.92
C LEU A 203 5.92 1.35 -2.31
N ALA A 204 6.94 0.52 -2.17
CA ALA A 204 8.32 0.89 -2.45
C ALA A 204 8.51 1.25 -3.93
N ALA A 205 7.98 0.43 -4.85
CA ALA A 205 8.05 0.70 -6.29
C ALA A 205 7.38 2.03 -6.67
N GLY A 206 6.18 2.29 -6.18
CA GLY A 206 5.49 3.57 -6.40
C GLY A 206 6.28 4.76 -5.85
N THR A 207 6.93 4.60 -4.68
CA THR A 207 7.79 5.63 -4.08
C THR A 207 9.04 5.88 -4.92
N ILE A 208 9.73 4.81 -5.36
CA ILE A 208 10.94 4.91 -6.19
C ILE A 208 10.59 5.57 -7.54
N PHE A 209 9.53 5.09 -8.19
CA PHE A 209 9.06 5.65 -9.46
C PHE A 209 8.68 7.12 -9.32
N GLY A 210 7.94 7.48 -8.28
CA GLY A 210 7.57 8.85 -7.98
C GLY A 210 8.77 9.75 -7.71
N ALA A 211 9.79 9.24 -7.00
CA ALA A 211 11.03 9.97 -6.73
C ALA A 211 11.80 10.26 -8.03
N ALA A 212 11.96 9.27 -8.90
CA ALA A 212 12.58 9.44 -10.22
C ALA A 212 11.77 10.41 -11.09
N LEU A 213 10.47 10.21 -11.20
CA LEU A 213 9.59 11.01 -12.03
C LEU A 213 9.56 12.49 -11.62
N SER A 214 9.51 12.74 -10.31
CA SER A 214 9.49 14.10 -9.72
C SER A 214 10.87 14.71 -9.55
N GLN A 215 11.94 13.99 -9.89
CA GLN A 215 13.33 14.41 -9.63
C GLN A 215 13.50 14.82 -8.16
N ALA A 216 12.98 13.99 -7.25
CA ALA A 216 13.00 14.28 -5.82
C ALA A 216 14.46 14.40 -5.29
N PRO A 217 14.72 15.33 -4.36
CA PRO A 217 16.08 15.59 -3.87
C PRO A 217 16.55 14.59 -2.82
N PHE A 218 15.86 13.50 -2.60
CA PHE A 218 16.15 12.48 -1.60
C PHE A 218 16.38 11.11 -2.21
N HIS A 219 17.17 10.32 -1.52
CA HIS A 219 17.40 8.91 -1.81
C HIS A 219 16.38 8.04 -1.07
N VAL A 220 15.85 6.98 -1.73
CA VAL A 220 14.87 6.07 -1.15
C VAL A 220 15.57 4.86 -0.54
N HIS A 221 15.37 4.63 0.74
CA HIS A 221 15.86 3.46 1.47
C HIS A 221 14.71 2.47 1.68
N VAL A 222 14.79 1.32 1.03
CA VAL A 222 13.78 0.27 1.16
C VAL A 222 14.25 -0.73 2.22
N ILE A 223 13.52 -0.79 3.33
CA ILE A 223 13.79 -1.76 4.40
C ILE A 223 12.97 -3.02 4.14
N THR A 224 13.63 -4.11 3.74
CA THR A 224 12.90 -5.36 3.52
C THR A 224 12.40 -5.94 4.84
N VAL A 225 11.17 -6.46 4.83
CA VAL A 225 10.50 -7.03 6.01
C VAL A 225 10.10 -8.49 5.81
N GLU A 226 10.23 -9.00 4.58
CA GLU A 226 9.77 -10.35 4.21
C GLU A 226 10.77 -11.06 3.30
N HIS A 227 11.12 -10.45 2.17
CA HIS A 227 11.98 -11.02 1.12
C HIS A 227 13.46 -10.81 1.42
N GLU A 228 14.31 -11.65 0.86
CA GLU A 228 15.73 -11.39 0.74
C GLU A 228 15.97 -10.25 -0.28
N LYS A 229 17.14 -9.66 -0.23
CA LYS A 229 17.43 -8.46 -1.01
C LYS A 229 17.29 -8.70 -2.52
N GLU A 230 17.83 -9.81 -3.01
CA GLU A 230 17.78 -10.15 -4.42
C GLU A 230 16.35 -10.40 -4.91
N GLU A 231 15.55 -11.12 -4.13
CA GLU A 231 14.14 -11.37 -4.44
C GLU A 231 13.34 -10.07 -4.46
N LEU A 232 13.52 -9.20 -3.44
CA LEU A 232 12.84 -7.91 -3.41
C LEU A 232 13.27 -7.01 -4.58
N GLN A 233 14.54 -7.07 -4.98
CA GLN A 233 15.03 -6.32 -6.13
C GLN A 233 14.31 -6.74 -7.41
N GLU A 234 14.20 -8.04 -7.69
CA GLU A 234 13.47 -8.55 -8.85
C GLU A 234 12.00 -8.11 -8.84
N ILE A 235 11.34 -8.16 -7.67
CA ILE A 235 9.96 -7.69 -7.49
C ILE A 235 9.85 -6.18 -7.82
N LEU A 236 10.77 -5.36 -7.30
CA LEU A 236 10.75 -3.92 -7.53
C LEU A 236 11.00 -3.59 -9.00
N GLU A 237 11.98 -4.23 -9.65
CA GLU A 237 12.29 -4.03 -11.06
C GLU A 237 11.09 -4.40 -11.97
N ALA A 238 10.37 -5.49 -11.64
CA ALA A 238 9.16 -5.86 -12.34
C ALA A 238 8.07 -4.78 -12.19
N PHE A 239 7.80 -4.31 -10.97
CA PHE A 239 6.83 -3.24 -10.74
C PHE A 239 7.21 -1.92 -11.40
N LEU A 240 8.47 -1.52 -11.33
CA LEU A 240 8.95 -0.28 -11.96
C LEU A 240 8.74 -0.31 -13.47
N ARG A 241 8.98 -1.46 -14.11
CA ARG A 241 8.70 -1.68 -15.53
C ARG A 241 7.21 -1.60 -15.82
N GLU A 242 6.38 -2.33 -15.06
CA GLU A 242 4.93 -2.32 -15.23
C GLU A 242 4.33 -0.91 -15.04
N ILE A 243 4.82 -0.13 -14.06
CA ILE A 243 4.39 1.26 -13.86
C ILE A 243 4.82 2.12 -15.05
N GLY A 244 6.04 1.92 -15.58
CA GLY A 244 6.54 2.60 -16.78
C GLY A 244 5.68 2.33 -18.00
N GLU A 245 5.33 1.06 -18.24
CA GLU A 245 4.44 0.63 -19.31
C GLU A 245 3.03 1.24 -19.15
N LEU A 246 2.46 1.14 -17.95
CA LEU A 246 1.13 1.66 -17.63
C LEU A 246 1.03 3.17 -17.84
N THR A 247 2.04 3.91 -17.41
CA THR A 247 2.03 5.39 -17.44
C THR A 247 2.56 5.98 -18.76
N GLY A 248 3.31 5.20 -19.53
CA GLY A 248 3.99 5.63 -20.75
C GLY A 248 5.22 6.52 -20.51
N VAL A 249 5.75 6.54 -19.27
CA VAL A 249 6.93 7.35 -18.90
C VAL A 249 7.99 6.51 -18.19
N LEU A 250 9.26 6.92 -18.29
CA LEU A 250 10.41 6.26 -17.64
C LEU A 250 10.57 4.77 -18.01
N GLN A 251 10.12 4.32 -19.19
CA GLN A 251 10.14 2.91 -19.59
C GLN A 251 11.56 2.31 -19.60
N ASP A 252 12.56 3.09 -20.04
CA ASP A 252 13.97 2.68 -20.12
C ASP A 252 14.85 3.39 -19.06
N TYR A 253 14.24 3.87 -17.99
CA TYR A 253 14.97 4.61 -16.94
C TYR A 253 15.73 3.65 -16.01
N ASP A 254 17.01 3.97 -15.75
CA ASP A 254 17.80 3.26 -14.73
C ASP A 254 17.51 3.81 -13.33
N PHE A 255 16.77 3.03 -12.54
CA PHE A 255 16.41 3.37 -11.17
C PHE A 255 17.51 3.08 -10.13
N SER A 256 18.62 2.48 -10.52
CA SER A 256 19.67 2.02 -9.58
C SER A 256 20.24 3.12 -8.70
N SER A 257 20.27 4.36 -9.19
CA SER A 257 20.73 5.53 -8.42
C SER A 257 19.68 6.13 -7.48
N VAL A 258 18.41 5.72 -7.57
CA VAL A 258 17.28 6.31 -6.85
C VAL A 258 17.09 5.67 -5.48
N TYR A 259 17.40 4.37 -5.34
CA TYR A 259 17.10 3.61 -4.13
C TYR A 259 18.22 2.66 -3.69
N THR A 260 18.13 2.22 -2.44
CA THR A 260 18.95 1.15 -1.87
C THR A 260 18.05 0.22 -1.05
N ILE A 261 18.24 -1.10 -1.17
CA ILE A 261 17.56 -2.10 -0.34
C ILE A 261 18.45 -2.44 0.85
N HIS A 262 17.85 -2.45 2.04
CA HIS A 262 18.47 -2.83 3.31
C HIS A 262 17.78 -4.08 3.85
N GLU A 263 18.52 -5.19 4.00
CA GLU A 263 17.99 -6.46 4.52
C GLU A 263 18.45 -6.77 5.95
N GLU A 264 19.42 -6.06 6.45
CA GLU A 264 20.01 -6.26 7.78
C GLU A 264 19.02 -6.06 8.94
N TYR A 265 17.83 -5.48 8.66
CA TYR A 265 16.77 -5.24 9.65
C TYR A 265 15.57 -6.18 9.51
N ARG A 266 15.62 -7.17 8.62
CA ARG A 266 14.48 -8.03 8.28
C ARG A 266 13.98 -8.90 9.43
N GLY A 267 14.89 -9.40 10.26
CA GLY A 267 14.56 -10.42 11.26
C GLY A 267 14.15 -11.74 10.61
N ASP A 268 13.25 -12.50 11.27
CA ASP A 268 12.78 -13.82 10.82
C ASP A 268 11.62 -13.74 9.79
N GLY A 269 11.26 -12.55 9.33
CA GLY A 269 10.21 -12.30 8.35
C GLY A 269 9.02 -11.52 8.88
N TRP A 270 8.07 -11.27 7.99
CA TRP A 270 6.90 -10.44 8.26
C TRP A 270 6.05 -10.97 9.43
N GLY A 271 5.67 -10.06 10.34
CA GLY A 271 4.82 -10.38 11.49
C GLY A 271 5.52 -11.11 12.63
N LYS A 272 6.83 -11.35 12.53
CA LYS A 272 7.64 -11.95 13.61
C LYS A 272 8.41 -10.85 14.33
N ALA A 273 8.11 -10.68 15.62
CA ALA A 273 8.81 -9.70 16.45
C ALA A 273 10.24 -10.18 16.76
N THR A 274 11.24 -9.31 16.55
CA THR A 274 12.62 -9.55 17.02
C THR A 274 12.78 -9.07 18.45
N PRO A 275 13.80 -9.56 19.20
CA PRO A 275 14.11 -9.06 20.55
C PRO A 275 14.29 -7.55 20.58
N GLU A 276 14.96 -6.98 19.55
CA GLU A 276 15.18 -5.54 19.42
C GLU A 276 13.85 -4.79 19.21
N CYS A 277 12.94 -5.34 18.42
CA CYS A 277 11.62 -4.76 18.23
C CYS A 277 10.81 -4.73 19.52
N VAL A 278 10.82 -5.83 20.28
CA VAL A 278 10.13 -5.92 21.59
C VAL A 278 10.68 -4.95 22.62
N GLN A 279 11.99 -4.69 22.61
CA GLN A 279 12.63 -3.71 23.52
C GLN A 279 12.24 -2.26 23.26
N GLN A 280 11.71 -1.95 22.07
CA GLN A 280 11.29 -0.59 21.69
C GLN A 280 9.84 -0.26 22.05
N ILE A 281 9.04 -1.26 22.40
CA ILE A 281 7.66 -1.14 22.86
C ILE A 281 7.61 -0.95 24.37
#